data_d956da367ccdc017884742b793c005ef
#
_entry.id   d956da367ccdc017884742b793c005ef
#
_cell.length_a   1.000
_cell.length_b   1.000
_cell.length_c   1.000
_cell.angle_alpha   90.00
_cell.angle_beta   90.00
_cell.angle_gamma   90.00
#
_symmetry.space_group_name_H-M   'P 1'
#
loop_
_entity.id
_entity.type
_entity.pdbx_description
1 polymer ?
#
loop_
_entity_poly.entity_id
_entity_poly.type
_entity_poly.pdbx_seq_one_letter_code
_entity_poly.pdbx_strand_id
1 'polypeptide(L)'
;MPETERVKTLRLDVQDWPGHLPGQHVDIRLTSEDGYQAQRSYSIASPPGSALELTVELVDDGEVSPYLTEEIRIGDRFELRGPVGGYFVWEPSRGGPLLLVAGGSGVVPFRAMLLQLAAAGDPVQATVLHSSRGWDDVIYRDELSALANDHIKVLHTLTRSQPEGWDGYARRVDKEMLAEIGPGPDAQPQIYVCGPTPFVEAVATALVDLGHEPATVRTERFGPTGG
;
A
#
# COMPACT_ATOMS: atom_id res chain seq x y z
N MET A 1 -8.88 6.25 -12.68
CA MET A 1 -9.27 7.33 -11.73
C MET A 1 -7.98 7.96 -11.22
N PRO A 2 -7.78 9.28 -11.28
CA PRO A 2 -6.62 9.94 -10.69
C PRO A 2 -6.72 9.93 -9.16
N GLU A 3 -5.64 9.57 -8.49
CA GLU A 3 -5.49 9.66 -7.02
C GLU A 3 -4.66 10.89 -6.64
N THR A 4 -3.58 11.13 -7.40
CA THR A 4 -2.73 12.31 -7.33
C THR A 4 -2.30 12.70 -8.75
N GLU A 5 -1.46 13.73 -8.91
CA GLU A 5 -0.89 14.08 -10.22
C GLU A 5 -0.15 12.91 -10.87
N ARG A 6 0.52 12.06 -10.06
CA ARG A 6 1.39 10.97 -10.51
C ARG A 6 0.84 9.58 -10.27
N VAL A 7 -0.35 9.45 -9.67
CA VAL A 7 -0.90 8.15 -9.27
C VAL A 7 -2.29 7.97 -9.82
N LYS A 8 -2.53 6.85 -10.49
CA LYS A 8 -3.84 6.49 -11.03
C LYS A 8 -4.27 5.10 -10.60
N THR A 9 -5.55 4.95 -10.28
CA THR A 9 -6.21 3.67 -10.06
C THR A 9 -6.87 3.19 -11.35
N LEU A 10 -6.53 2.00 -11.77
CA LEU A 10 -7.06 1.29 -12.92
C LEU A 10 -8.02 0.20 -12.44
N ARG A 11 -9.21 0.15 -13.03
CA ARG A 11 -10.16 -0.94 -12.83
C ARG A 11 -10.09 -1.88 -14.02
N LEU A 12 -9.80 -3.15 -13.73
CA LEU A 12 -9.57 -4.17 -14.75
C LEU A 12 -10.74 -5.14 -14.82
N ASP A 13 -11.13 -5.49 -16.03
CA ASP A 13 -12.03 -6.60 -16.30
C ASP A 13 -11.19 -7.83 -16.65
N VAL A 14 -11.15 -8.80 -15.75
CA VAL A 14 -10.34 -10.01 -15.89
C VAL A 14 -11.26 -11.21 -15.93
N GLN A 15 -11.30 -11.89 -17.11
CA GLN A 15 -12.08 -13.11 -17.28
C GLN A 15 -11.55 -14.22 -16.37
N ASP A 16 -12.46 -14.98 -15.78
CA ASP A 16 -12.15 -16.13 -14.90
C ASP A 16 -11.21 -15.78 -13.73
N TRP A 17 -11.31 -14.53 -13.21
CA TRP A 17 -10.52 -14.13 -12.06
C TRP A 17 -10.80 -15.02 -10.84
N PRO A 18 -9.80 -15.72 -10.29
CA PRO A 18 -10.01 -16.69 -9.20
C PRO A 18 -10.31 -16.04 -7.84
N GLY A 19 -10.36 -14.70 -7.78
CA GLY A 19 -10.36 -13.94 -6.54
C GLY A 19 -8.95 -13.70 -6.01
N HIS A 20 -8.85 -12.90 -4.96
CA HIS A 20 -7.57 -12.55 -4.33
C HIS A 20 -7.75 -12.29 -2.83
N LEU A 21 -6.64 -12.21 -2.11
CA LEU A 21 -6.57 -11.82 -0.70
C LEU A 21 -5.89 -10.45 -0.57
N PRO A 22 -6.26 -9.62 0.44
CA PRO A 22 -5.63 -8.33 0.68
C PRO A 22 -4.13 -8.48 0.94
N GLY A 23 -3.32 -7.71 0.24
CA GLY A 23 -1.86 -7.79 0.30
C GLY A 23 -1.23 -8.67 -0.78
N GLN A 24 -2.03 -9.31 -1.66
CA GLN A 24 -1.51 -9.94 -2.87
C GLN A 24 -1.26 -8.91 -3.97
N HIS A 25 -0.47 -9.29 -4.96
CA HIS A 25 -0.14 -8.50 -6.15
C HIS A 25 -0.41 -9.28 -7.43
N VAL A 26 -0.33 -8.57 -8.54
CA VAL A 26 -0.30 -9.15 -9.89
C VAL A 26 0.93 -8.66 -10.63
N ASP A 27 1.41 -9.47 -11.55
CA ASP A 27 2.42 -9.07 -12.52
C ASP A 27 1.73 -8.62 -13.81
N ILE A 28 2.01 -7.40 -14.26
CA ILE A 28 1.61 -6.89 -15.57
C ILE A 28 2.79 -7.02 -16.51
N ARG A 29 2.54 -7.59 -17.69
CA ARG A 29 3.49 -7.68 -18.78
C ARG A 29 2.96 -6.94 -20.01
N LEU A 30 3.76 -6.00 -20.49
CA LEU A 30 3.54 -5.32 -21.77
C LEU A 30 4.51 -5.90 -22.79
N THR A 31 4.01 -6.05 -24.03
CA THR A 31 4.82 -6.50 -25.17
C THR A 31 4.75 -5.44 -26.24
N SER A 32 5.89 -4.89 -26.66
CA SER A 32 5.99 -3.93 -27.75
C SER A 32 5.87 -4.60 -29.11
N GLU A 33 5.71 -3.79 -30.17
CA GLU A 33 5.54 -4.30 -31.55
C GLU A 33 6.74 -5.11 -32.06
N ASP A 34 7.96 -4.82 -31.58
CA ASP A 34 9.19 -5.55 -31.89
C ASP A 34 9.39 -6.82 -31.06
N GLY A 35 8.44 -7.12 -30.14
CA GLY A 35 8.46 -8.31 -29.29
C GLY A 35 9.22 -8.14 -27.97
N TYR A 36 9.75 -6.94 -27.66
CA TYR A 36 10.33 -6.67 -26.34
C TYR A 36 9.26 -6.74 -25.25
N GLN A 37 9.62 -7.30 -24.10
CA GLN A 37 8.71 -7.48 -22.98
C GLN A 37 9.22 -6.81 -21.72
N ALA A 38 8.37 -6.02 -21.09
CA ALA A 38 8.59 -5.44 -19.77
C ALA A 38 7.53 -5.93 -18.78
N GLN A 39 7.93 -6.33 -17.59
CA GLN A 39 7.05 -6.82 -16.55
C GLN A 39 7.29 -6.09 -15.24
N ARG A 40 6.19 -5.73 -14.53
CA ARG A 40 6.24 -5.13 -13.19
C ARG A 40 5.10 -5.66 -12.34
N SER A 41 5.39 -5.78 -11.04
CA SER A 41 4.41 -6.22 -10.04
C SER A 41 3.67 -5.02 -9.44
N TYR A 42 2.37 -5.17 -9.27
CA TYR A 42 1.50 -4.15 -8.67
C TYR A 42 0.61 -4.78 -7.61
N SER A 43 0.62 -4.20 -6.41
CA SER A 43 -0.27 -4.61 -5.33
C SER A 43 -1.73 -4.41 -5.73
N ILE A 44 -2.57 -5.36 -5.36
CA ILE A 44 -4.02 -5.27 -5.58
C ILE A 44 -4.59 -4.25 -4.59
N ALA A 45 -5.29 -3.25 -5.12
CA ALA A 45 -5.87 -2.15 -4.36
C ALA A 45 -7.28 -2.43 -3.84
N SER A 46 -7.99 -3.34 -4.49
CA SER A 46 -9.39 -3.69 -4.19
C SER A 46 -9.51 -4.79 -3.15
N PRO A 47 -10.61 -4.81 -2.36
CA PRO A 47 -10.89 -5.91 -1.44
C PRO A 47 -11.34 -7.17 -2.20
N PRO A 48 -11.27 -8.35 -1.57
CA PRO A 48 -11.79 -9.60 -2.14
C PRO A 48 -13.26 -9.49 -2.55
N GLY A 49 -13.64 -10.17 -3.63
CA GLY A 49 -15.01 -10.20 -4.13
C GLY A 49 -15.45 -8.97 -4.92
N SER A 50 -14.58 -7.96 -5.07
CA SER A 50 -14.81 -6.80 -5.92
C SER A 50 -14.06 -6.91 -7.26
N ALA A 51 -14.31 -5.96 -8.18
CA ALA A 51 -13.52 -5.84 -9.39
C ALA A 51 -12.04 -5.60 -9.06
N LEU A 52 -11.15 -6.16 -9.87
CA LEU A 52 -9.71 -5.98 -9.69
C LEU A 52 -9.33 -4.52 -9.92
N GLU A 53 -8.74 -3.89 -8.93
CA GLU A 53 -8.20 -2.53 -9.03
C GLU A 53 -6.69 -2.55 -8.73
N LEU A 54 -5.94 -1.82 -9.53
CA LEU A 54 -4.51 -1.60 -9.34
C LEU A 54 -4.25 -0.10 -9.27
N THR A 55 -3.41 0.32 -8.35
CA THR A 55 -2.99 1.71 -8.26
C THR A 55 -1.53 1.81 -8.62
N VAL A 56 -1.26 2.60 -9.64
CA VAL A 56 0.03 2.72 -10.30
C VAL A 56 0.58 4.12 -10.10
N GLU A 57 1.80 4.20 -9.57
CA GLU A 57 2.58 5.43 -9.49
C GLU A 57 3.46 5.55 -10.74
N LEU A 58 3.45 6.72 -11.37
CA LEU A 58 4.31 7.04 -12.52
C LEU A 58 5.78 7.07 -12.08
N VAL A 59 6.59 6.28 -12.74
CA VAL A 59 8.06 6.30 -12.66
C VAL A 59 8.56 6.81 -14.00
N ASP A 60 9.21 7.96 -14.05
CA ASP A 60 9.55 8.67 -15.31
C ASP A 60 10.37 7.82 -16.27
N ASP A 61 11.38 7.10 -15.77
CA ASP A 61 12.23 6.18 -16.56
C ASP A 61 11.71 4.73 -16.52
N GLY A 62 10.46 4.52 -16.14
CA GLY A 62 9.84 3.19 -16.07
C GLY A 62 9.39 2.70 -17.45
N GLU A 63 9.36 1.38 -17.65
CA GLU A 63 8.93 0.75 -18.91
C GLU A 63 7.43 0.43 -18.94
N VAL A 64 6.79 0.29 -17.75
CA VAL A 64 5.40 -0.15 -17.65
C VAL A 64 4.50 0.95 -17.07
N SER A 65 4.95 1.64 -16.01
CA SER A 65 4.12 2.65 -15.33
C SER A 65 3.75 3.84 -16.21
N PRO A 66 4.59 4.39 -17.12
CA PRO A 66 4.18 5.46 -18.03
C PRO A 66 3.00 5.04 -18.92
N TYR A 67 3.08 3.85 -19.54
CA TYR A 67 1.97 3.33 -20.34
C TYR A 67 0.67 3.24 -19.51
N LEU A 68 0.73 2.65 -18.32
CA LEU A 68 -0.44 2.45 -17.46
C LEU A 68 -1.01 3.76 -16.89
N THR A 69 -0.21 4.81 -16.77
CA THR A 69 -0.66 6.08 -16.20
C THR A 69 -1.00 7.14 -17.26
N GLU A 70 -0.39 7.12 -18.42
CA GLU A 70 -0.50 8.20 -19.40
C GLU A 70 -1.15 7.78 -20.72
N GLU A 71 -0.89 6.55 -21.17
CA GLU A 71 -1.25 6.12 -22.53
C GLU A 71 -2.47 5.19 -22.57
N ILE A 72 -2.68 4.36 -21.53
CA ILE A 72 -3.74 3.34 -21.49
C ILE A 72 -5.13 3.92 -21.74
N ARG A 73 -5.91 3.24 -22.54
CA ARG A 73 -7.29 3.60 -22.89
C ARG A 73 -8.27 2.49 -22.47
N ILE A 74 -9.52 2.88 -22.30
CA ILE A 74 -10.60 1.90 -22.04
C ILE A 74 -10.69 0.93 -23.21
N GLY A 75 -10.59 -0.36 -22.91
CA GLY A 75 -10.61 -1.44 -23.90
C GLY A 75 -9.24 -1.98 -24.28
N ASP A 76 -8.16 -1.33 -23.89
CA ASP A 76 -6.80 -1.88 -24.07
C ASP A 76 -6.63 -3.19 -23.31
N ARG A 77 -5.78 -4.06 -23.83
CA ARG A 77 -5.52 -5.39 -23.28
C ARG A 77 -4.03 -5.59 -23.06
N PHE A 78 -3.69 -6.22 -21.97
CA PHE A 78 -2.34 -6.60 -21.61
C PHE A 78 -2.35 -7.93 -20.83
N GLU A 79 -1.19 -8.53 -20.70
CA GLU A 79 -1.07 -9.77 -19.96
C GLU A 79 -0.98 -9.52 -18.47
N LEU A 80 -1.73 -10.33 -17.70
CA LEU A 80 -1.76 -10.29 -16.26
C LEU A 80 -1.55 -11.70 -15.70
N ARG A 81 -0.64 -11.82 -14.74
CA ARG A 81 -0.40 -13.04 -13.98
C ARG A 81 -0.72 -12.77 -12.51
N GLY A 82 -1.56 -13.59 -11.93
CA GLY A 82 -1.89 -13.47 -10.50
C GLY A 82 -3.17 -14.21 -10.11
N PRO A 83 -3.61 -14.06 -8.86
CA PRO A 83 -2.93 -13.33 -7.80
C PRO A 83 -1.66 -14.05 -7.33
N VAL A 84 -0.66 -13.29 -6.90
CA VAL A 84 0.63 -13.77 -6.41
C VAL A 84 0.86 -13.27 -4.98
N GLY A 85 1.56 -14.07 -4.16
CA GLY A 85 1.92 -13.71 -2.81
C GLY A 85 1.06 -14.39 -1.74
N GLY A 86 1.62 -14.54 -0.54
CA GLY A 86 0.96 -15.15 0.62
C GLY A 86 1.56 -14.68 1.95
N TYR A 87 2.80 -14.17 1.92
CA TYR A 87 3.50 -13.68 3.10
C TYR A 87 2.92 -12.36 3.62
N PHE A 88 2.58 -11.44 2.71
CA PHE A 88 2.09 -10.09 3.03
C PHE A 88 0.55 -10.01 3.13
N VAL A 89 -0.12 -11.15 3.16
CA VAL A 89 -1.59 -11.24 3.24
C VAL A 89 -2.08 -11.02 4.66
N TRP A 90 -3.14 -10.22 4.80
CA TRP A 90 -3.93 -10.11 6.02
C TRP A 90 -5.39 -10.51 5.75
N GLU A 91 -5.97 -11.23 6.72
CA GLU A 91 -7.36 -11.64 6.76
C GLU A 91 -7.91 -11.43 8.17
N PRO A 92 -9.21 -11.15 8.34
CA PRO A 92 -9.83 -10.98 9.67
C PRO A 92 -9.54 -12.12 10.65
N SER A 93 -9.45 -13.35 10.16
CA SER A 93 -9.13 -14.55 10.95
C SER A 93 -7.75 -14.51 11.65
N ARG A 94 -6.83 -13.64 11.18
CA ARG A 94 -5.53 -13.43 11.85
C ARG A 94 -5.64 -12.60 13.11
N GLY A 95 -6.78 -11.94 13.32
CA GLY A 95 -6.99 -11.02 14.42
C GLY A 95 -6.13 -9.75 14.32
N GLY A 96 -5.92 -9.09 15.43
CA GLY A 96 -5.17 -7.86 15.56
C GLY A 96 -4.76 -7.62 16.99
N PRO A 97 -4.27 -6.43 17.34
CA PRO A 97 -4.34 -5.17 16.59
C PRO A 97 -3.46 -5.13 15.35
N LEU A 98 -3.82 -4.27 14.40
CA LEU A 98 -3.17 -4.14 13.11
C LEU A 98 -2.39 -2.83 13.05
N LEU A 99 -1.10 -2.89 12.70
CA LEU A 99 -0.25 -1.73 12.44
C LEU A 99 0.20 -1.75 10.98
N LEU A 100 -0.22 -0.75 10.21
CA LEU A 100 0.07 -0.59 8.78
C LEU A 100 0.92 0.66 8.58
N VAL A 101 2.16 0.51 8.11
CA VAL A 101 3.09 1.63 7.93
C VAL A 101 3.47 1.74 6.45
N ALA A 102 2.97 2.79 5.80
CA ALA A 102 3.09 3.02 4.36
C ALA A 102 4.05 4.15 4.01
N GLY A 103 4.88 3.95 2.99
CA GLY A 103 5.64 5.00 2.32
C GLY A 103 5.14 5.20 0.89
N GLY A 104 4.56 6.37 0.57
CA GLY A 104 4.03 6.67 -0.76
C GLY A 104 3.00 5.64 -1.23
N SER A 105 3.21 5.07 -2.42
CA SER A 105 2.34 4.03 -2.98
C SER A 105 2.32 2.70 -2.22
N GLY A 106 3.13 2.55 -1.17
CA GLY A 106 3.02 1.44 -0.22
C GLY A 106 1.70 1.38 0.55
N VAL A 107 0.88 2.41 0.48
CA VAL A 107 -0.48 2.41 1.03
C VAL A 107 -1.45 1.51 0.24
N VAL A 108 -1.12 1.16 -1.00
CA VAL A 108 -2.02 0.43 -1.91
C VAL A 108 -2.48 -0.91 -1.34
N PRO A 109 -1.62 -1.83 -0.90
CA PRO A 109 -2.08 -3.08 -0.30
C PRO A 109 -2.86 -2.86 0.99
N PHE A 110 -2.61 -1.77 1.72
CA PHE A 110 -3.32 -1.45 2.95
C PHE A 110 -4.75 -0.96 2.71
N ARG A 111 -5.00 -0.29 1.57
CA ARG A 111 -6.37 0.02 1.17
C ARG A 111 -7.23 -1.24 1.08
N ALA A 112 -6.75 -2.30 0.41
CA ALA A 112 -7.45 -3.57 0.32
C ALA A 112 -7.71 -4.20 1.70
N MET A 113 -6.72 -4.16 2.61
CA MET A 113 -6.85 -4.66 3.98
C MET A 113 -7.91 -3.87 4.78
N LEU A 114 -7.88 -2.54 4.70
CA LEU A 114 -8.81 -1.67 5.42
C LEU A 114 -10.25 -1.79 4.92
N LEU A 115 -10.45 -1.89 3.60
CA LEU A 115 -11.76 -2.13 3.00
C LEU A 115 -12.32 -3.50 3.41
N GLN A 116 -11.47 -4.52 3.46
CA GLN A 116 -11.85 -5.84 3.97
C GLN A 116 -12.21 -5.79 5.47
N LEU A 117 -11.43 -5.08 6.28
CA LEU A 117 -11.70 -4.90 7.71
C LEU A 117 -13.04 -4.19 7.92
N ALA A 118 -13.27 -3.09 7.22
CA ALA A 118 -14.52 -2.33 7.32
C ALA A 118 -15.74 -3.16 6.89
N ALA A 119 -15.62 -3.96 5.83
CA ALA A 119 -16.68 -4.82 5.34
C ALA A 119 -17.00 -6.01 6.27
N ALA A 120 -16.01 -6.52 6.99
CA ALA A 120 -16.18 -7.63 7.92
C ALA A 120 -16.94 -7.24 9.18
N GLY A 121 -16.99 -5.94 9.52
CA GLY A 121 -17.57 -5.45 10.79
C GLY A 121 -16.84 -5.98 12.03
N ASP A 122 -15.57 -6.37 11.86
CA ASP A 122 -14.73 -6.93 12.92
C ASP A 122 -14.22 -5.81 13.84
N PRO A 123 -14.22 -5.99 15.18
CA PRO A 123 -13.72 -5.01 16.13
C PRO A 123 -12.19 -4.89 16.19
N VAL A 124 -11.45 -5.43 15.23
CA VAL A 124 -9.99 -5.32 15.17
C VAL A 124 -9.58 -3.85 15.12
N GLN A 125 -8.72 -3.47 16.07
CA GLN A 125 -8.13 -2.13 16.08
C GLN A 125 -7.04 -2.03 15.02
N ALA A 126 -7.12 -1.03 14.14
CA ALA A 126 -6.13 -0.78 13.11
C ALA A 126 -5.57 0.63 13.20
N THR A 127 -4.25 0.75 13.16
CA THR A 127 -3.56 2.03 13.01
C THR A 127 -2.82 2.04 11.68
N VAL A 128 -3.09 3.07 10.88
CA VAL A 128 -2.41 3.31 9.60
C VAL A 128 -1.56 4.56 9.74
N LEU A 129 -0.28 4.46 9.48
CA LEU A 129 0.63 5.60 9.29
C LEU A 129 1.01 5.68 7.82
N HIS A 130 0.59 6.75 7.13
CA HIS A 130 0.95 7.00 5.75
C HIS A 130 1.96 8.16 5.65
N SER A 131 3.17 7.85 5.21
CA SER A 131 4.24 8.82 4.97
C SER A 131 4.21 9.28 3.52
N SER A 132 4.00 10.58 3.29
CA SER A 132 3.99 11.22 1.98
C SER A 132 4.95 12.40 1.94
N ARG A 133 5.27 12.91 0.74
CA ARG A 133 6.10 14.11 0.58
C ARG A 133 5.35 15.36 0.99
N GLY A 134 4.15 15.52 0.49
CA GLY A 134 3.24 16.62 0.79
C GLY A 134 1.79 16.15 0.84
N TRP A 135 0.87 17.06 1.15
CA TRP A 135 -0.55 16.74 1.27
C TRP A 135 -1.17 16.31 -0.07
N ASP A 136 -0.72 16.90 -1.17
CA ASP A 136 -1.21 16.58 -2.52
C ASP A 136 -0.67 15.21 -3.03
N ASP A 137 0.36 14.67 -2.37
CA ASP A 137 0.90 13.34 -2.65
C ASP A 137 0.21 12.23 -1.84
N VAL A 138 -0.77 12.54 -0.99
CA VAL A 138 -1.49 11.55 -0.18
C VAL A 138 -2.46 10.78 -1.06
N ILE A 139 -2.11 9.51 -1.33
CA ILE A 139 -2.93 8.58 -2.11
C ILE A 139 -4.14 8.15 -1.27
N TYR A 140 -5.33 8.07 -1.87
CA TYR A 140 -6.61 7.70 -1.22
C TYR A 140 -6.99 8.62 -0.05
N ARG A 141 -6.57 9.88 -0.08
CA ARG A 141 -6.74 10.83 1.03
C ARG A 141 -8.17 10.86 1.59
N ASP A 142 -9.14 11.08 0.73
CA ASP A 142 -10.54 11.22 1.13
C ASP A 142 -11.15 9.87 1.54
N GLU A 143 -10.77 8.79 0.86
CA GLU A 143 -11.23 7.43 1.19
C GLU A 143 -10.68 6.97 2.54
N LEU A 144 -9.39 7.16 2.80
CA LEU A 144 -8.78 6.82 4.10
C LEU A 144 -9.37 7.64 5.23
N SER A 145 -9.64 8.93 4.99
CA SER A 145 -10.33 9.79 5.95
C SER A 145 -11.75 9.30 6.25
N ALA A 146 -12.48 8.84 5.24
CA ALA A 146 -13.83 8.29 5.40
C ALA A 146 -13.85 6.93 6.11
N LEU A 147 -12.77 6.14 6.03
CA LEU A 147 -12.61 4.86 6.73
C LEU A 147 -12.25 5.04 8.21
N ALA A 148 -11.74 6.22 8.60
CA ALA A 148 -11.37 6.49 9.98
C ALA A 148 -12.60 6.47 10.90
N ASN A 149 -12.50 5.75 12.04
CA ASN A 149 -13.55 5.60 13.03
C ASN A 149 -12.94 5.18 14.38
N ASP A 150 -13.74 4.75 15.34
CA ASP A 150 -13.28 4.33 16.68
C ASP A 150 -12.33 3.10 16.65
N HIS A 151 -12.32 2.33 15.56
CA HIS A 151 -11.49 1.14 15.37
C HIS A 151 -10.35 1.35 14.36
N ILE A 152 -10.50 2.28 13.42
CA ILE A 152 -9.51 2.55 12.37
C ILE A 152 -8.95 3.95 12.57
N LYS A 153 -7.70 4.06 12.99
CA LYS A 153 -6.97 5.31 13.15
C LYS A 153 -6.08 5.53 11.92
N VAL A 154 -6.27 6.66 11.24
CA VAL A 154 -5.45 7.05 10.08
C VAL A 154 -4.61 8.27 10.45
N LEU A 155 -3.31 8.12 10.29
CA LEU A 155 -2.30 9.15 10.59
C LEU A 155 -1.45 9.41 9.35
N HIS A 156 -1.09 10.68 9.16
CA HIS A 156 -0.19 11.10 8.10
C HIS A 156 1.06 11.75 8.64
N THR A 157 2.20 11.50 7.99
CA THR A 157 3.42 12.28 8.18
C THR A 157 3.85 12.87 6.83
N LEU A 158 4.04 14.20 6.79
CA LEU A 158 4.41 14.92 5.58
C LEU A 158 5.88 15.35 5.67
N THR A 159 6.72 14.81 4.79
CA THR A 159 8.18 14.89 4.93
C THR A 159 8.83 16.09 4.24
N ARG A 160 8.10 16.82 3.36
CA ARG A 160 8.64 17.97 2.61
C ARG A 160 7.79 19.23 2.74
N SER A 161 6.49 19.13 2.46
CA SER A 161 5.59 20.28 2.49
C SER A 161 4.33 19.96 3.28
N GLN A 162 3.89 20.92 4.10
CA GLN A 162 2.69 20.83 4.92
C GLN A 162 1.73 21.96 4.51
N PRO A 163 0.41 21.70 4.47
CA PRO A 163 -0.56 22.77 4.30
C PRO A 163 -0.59 23.70 5.54
N GLU A 164 -1.09 24.91 5.35
CA GLU A 164 -1.32 25.82 6.47
C GLU A 164 -2.25 25.18 7.52
N GLY A 165 -1.87 25.30 8.79
CA GLY A 165 -2.63 24.72 9.90
C GLY A 165 -2.42 23.21 10.08
N TRP A 166 -1.41 22.61 9.45
CA TRP A 166 -1.10 21.19 9.63
C TRP A 166 -0.71 20.90 11.09
N ASP A 167 -1.43 19.97 11.70
CA ASP A 167 -1.24 19.52 13.12
C ASP A 167 -0.73 18.07 13.23
N GLY A 168 -0.55 17.38 12.07
CA GLY A 168 0.03 16.04 12.02
C GLY A 168 1.56 16.03 12.07
N TYR A 169 2.14 14.86 11.86
CA TYR A 169 3.59 14.72 11.83
C TYR A 169 4.20 15.41 10.60
N ALA A 170 5.34 16.09 10.79
CA ALA A 170 6.07 16.84 9.75
C ALA A 170 7.53 16.37 9.61
N ARG A 171 7.77 15.06 9.75
CA ARG A 171 9.10 14.44 9.72
C ARG A 171 9.05 13.03 9.12
N ARG A 172 10.21 12.45 8.86
CA ARG A 172 10.30 11.02 8.49
C ARG A 172 9.85 10.16 9.65
N VAL A 173 9.31 8.97 9.32
CA VAL A 173 8.97 7.96 10.33
C VAL A 173 10.23 7.59 11.11
N ASP A 174 10.12 7.65 12.43
CA ASP A 174 11.17 7.32 13.37
C ASP A 174 10.64 6.42 14.50
N LYS A 175 11.54 5.94 15.34
CA LYS A 175 11.24 5.04 16.45
C LYS A 175 10.27 5.66 17.46
N GLU A 176 10.44 6.94 17.77
CA GLU A 176 9.59 7.69 18.70
C GLU A 176 8.15 7.77 18.17
N MET A 177 7.98 8.09 16.89
CA MET A 177 6.66 8.12 16.25
C MET A 177 5.98 6.75 16.29
N LEU A 178 6.71 5.69 15.97
CA LEU A 178 6.18 4.32 15.99
C LEU A 178 5.76 3.88 17.40
N ALA A 179 6.54 4.26 18.42
CA ALA A 179 6.21 3.99 19.82
C ALA A 179 4.96 4.76 20.31
N GLU A 180 4.76 5.98 19.78
CA GLU A 180 3.61 6.82 20.12
C GLU A 180 2.30 6.31 19.53
N ILE A 181 2.34 5.84 18.27
CA ILE A 181 1.12 5.51 17.53
C ILE A 181 0.75 4.04 17.53
N GLY A 182 1.76 3.17 17.63
CA GLY A 182 1.60 1.72 17.46
C GLY A 182 1.21 1.02 18.77
N PRO A 183 0.57 -0.15 18.66
CA PRO A 183 0.45 -1.04 19.79
C PRO A 183 1.84 -1.55 20.21
N GLY A 184 2.08 -1.65 21.51
CA GLY A 184 3.33 -2.23 22.01
C GLY A 184 3.46 -3.73 21.69
N PRO A 185 4.68 -4.32 21.80
CA PRO A 185 4.93 -5.72 21.47
C PRO A 185 4.09 -6.70 22.30
N ASP A 186 3.76 -6.37 23.54
CA ASP A 186 2.92 -7.21 24.41
C ASP A 186 1.50 -7.42 23.86
N ALA A 187 1.00 -6.51 23.01
CA ALA A 187 -0.28 -6.64 22.35
C ALA A 187 -0.26 -7.60 21.16
N GLN A 188 0.91 -8.14 20.80
CA GLN A 188 1.14 -9.06 19.69
C GLN A 188 0.51 -8.59 18.35
N PRO A 189 0.80 -7.36 17.91
CA PRO A 189 0.19 -6.80 16.70
C PRO A 189 0.58 -7.57 15.44
N GLN A 190 -0.33 -7.56 14.45
CA GLN A 190 0.00 -7.88 13.08
C GLN A 190 0.59 -6.63 12.41
N ILE A 191 1.87 -6.66 12.02
CA ILE A 191 2.57 -5.49 11.50
C ILE A 191 2.88 -5.68 10.02
N TYR A 192 2.53 -4.68 9.21
CA TYR A 192 2.82 -4.64 7.79
C TYR A 192 3.48 -3.32 7.42
N VAL A 193 4.61 -3.39 6.74
CA VAL A 193 5.38 -2.23 6.29
C VAL A 193 5.56 -2.32 4.78
N CYS A 194 5.10 -1.31 4.04
CA CYS A 194 5.23 -1.29 2.58
C CYS A 194 5.71 0.08 2.10
N GLY A 195 6.63 0.09 1.14
CA GLY A 195 7.18 1.31 0.59
C GLY A 195 8.53 1.13 -0.11
N PRO A 196 9.22 2.25 -0.42
CA PRO A 196 10.58 2.20 -0.95
C PRO A 196 11.53 1.47 -0.02
N THR A 197 12.50 0.73 -0.58
CA THR A 197 13.45 -0.07 0.20
C THR A 197 14.07 0.67 1.39
N PRO A 198 14.61 1.90 1.26
CA PRO A 198 15.20 2.60 2.42
C PRO A 198 14.18 2.93 3.53
N PHE A 199 12.92 3.20 3.15
CA PHE A 199 11.84 3.44 4.10
C PHE A 199 11.51 2.17 4.89
N VAL A 200 11.32 1.06 4.19
CA VAL A 200 10.97 -0.23 4.81
C VAL A 200 12.05 -0.69 5.76
N GLU A 201 13.33 -0.59 5.37
CA GLU A 201 14.46 -0.97 6.23
C GLU A 201 14.51 -0.12 7.51
N ALA A 202 14.35 1.19 7.40
CA ALA A 202 14.36 2.09 8.56
C ALA A 202 13.21 1.79 9.53
N VAL A 203 11.98 1.60 9.01
CA VAL A 203 10.80 1.31 9.81
C VAL A 203 10.90 -0.08 10.45
N ALA A 204 11.31 -1.10 9.71
CA ALA A 204 11.45 -2.45 10.23
C ALA A 204 12.50 -2.52 11.34
N THR A 205 13.66 -1.87 11.16
CA THR A 205 14.69 -1.76 12.19
C THR A 205 14.14 -1.07 13.45
N ALA A 206 13.45 0.05 13.31
CA ALA A 206 12.89 0.78 14.43
C ALA A 206 11.84 -0.04 15.21
N LEU A 207 11.00 -0.83 14.52
CA LEU A 207 10.04 -1.73 15.15
C LEU A 207 10.73 -2.86 15.94
N VAL A 208 11.78 -3.46 15.39
CA VAL A 208 12.59 -4.45 16.11
C VAL A 208 13.27 -3.84 17.33
N ASP A 209 13.80 -2.62 17.21
CA ASP A 209 14.38 -1.88 18.34
C ASP A 209 13.37 -1.48 19.41
N LEU A 210 12.08 -1.46 19.11
CA LEU A 210 10.97 -1.31 20.04
C LEU A 210 10.57 -2.63 20.71
N GLY A 211 11.18 -3.74 20.33
CA GLY A 211 10.94 -5.07 20.93
C GLY A 211 9.94 -5.93 20.18
N HIS A 212 9.49 -5.53 18.98
CA HIS A 212 8.68 -6.43 18.15
C HIS A 212 9.52 -7.55 17.59
N GLU A 213 8.97 -8.77 17.60
CA GLU A 213 9.64 -9.94 17.04
C GLU A 213 9.81 -9.76 15.51
N PRO A 214 11.02 -9.93 14.95
CA PRO A 214 11.26 -9.74 13.50
C PRO A 214 10.33 -10.54 12.60
N ALA A 215 9.93 -11.73 13.02
CA ALA A 215 9.03 -12.62 12.27
C ALA A 215 7.58 -12.09 12.19
N THR A 216 7.19 -11.17 13.07
CA THR A 216 5.86 -10.53 13.07
C THR A 216 5.80 -9.28 12.21
N VAL A 217 6.95 -8.70 11.84
CA VAL A 217 7.05 -7.50 10.99
C VAL A 217 7.13 -7.95 9.53
N ARG A 218 5.99 -7.96 8.85
CA ARG A 218 5.91 -8.30 7.43
C ARG A 218 6.24 -7.09 6.57
N THR A 219 7.12 -7.28 5.61
CA THR A 219 7.61 -6.17 4.79
C THR A 219 7.45 -6.46 3.30
N GLU A 220 7.04 -5.44 2.54
CA GLU A 220 7.05 -5.46 1.08
C GLU A 220 7.75 -4.21 0.55
N ARG A 221 8.63 -4.39 -0.42
CA ARG A 221 9.49 -3.33 -0.95
C ARG A 221 9.24 -3.13 -2.43
N PHE A 222 9.25 -1.88 -2.85
CA PHE A 222 9.26 -1.51 -4.27
C PHE A 222 10.31 -0.45 -4.54
N GLY A 223 10.55 -0.18 -5.82
CA GLY A 223 11.60 0.71 -6.31
C GLY A 223 12.72 -0.06 -6.98
N PRO A 224 13.74 0.61 -7.51
CA PRO A 224 14.84 -0.07 -8.15
C PRO A 224 15.47 -1.03 -7.15
N THR A 225 15.40 -2.31 -7.46
CA THR A 225 16.26 -3.31 -6.83
C THR A 225 17.66 -2.87 -7.15
N GLY A 226 18.38 -2.38 -6.12
CA GLY A 226 19.78 -2.00 -6.27
C GLY A 226 20.51 -3.13 -6.96
N GLY A 227 21.07 -2.82 -8.14
CA GLY A 227 22.03 -3.68 -8.81
C GLY A 227 23.33 -3.72 -8.05
#